data_de776276234b50f0463b833da537d3c1
#
_entry.id   de776276234b50f0463b833da537d3c1
#
_cell.length_a   1.000
_cell.length_b   1.000
_cell.length_c   1.000
_cell.angle_alpha   90.00
_cell.angle_beta   90.00
_cell.angle_gamma   90.00
#
_symmetry.space_group_name_H-M   'P 1'
#
loop_
_entity.id
_entity.type
_entity.pdbx_description
1 polymer ?
#
loop_
_entity_poly.entity_id
_entity_poly.type
_entity_poly.pdbx_seq_one_letter_code
_entity_poly.pdbx_strand_id
1 'polypeptide(L)'
;FVFVCSKCHKIYVISSGILSDWIIEQKLLSTTNTRKLFQTVACLGPAFCMHLLAQVPDKPEQAIALFTLAGGLGAFSSSGHASGTQDLARKYTGLIYGATSALSVLAGTASTYTTGYLLDITGQFSIIFELSAAVYTFGALFFLLNFQSRRIFD
;
A
#
# COMPACT_ATOMS: atom_id res chain seq x y z
N PHE A 1 -20.79 3.56 5.33
CA PHE A 1 -19.35 3.80 5.48
C PHE A 1 -18.53 3.02 4.43
N VAL A 2 -18.72 1.69 4.33
CA VAL A 2 -18.01 0.82 3.36
C VAL A 2 -18.22 1.29 1.91
N PHE A 3 -19.41 1.73 1.54
CA PHE A 3 -19.71 2.24 0.18
C PHE A 3 -19.01 3.55 -0.16
N VAL A 4 -18.89 4.47 0.78
CA VAL A 4 -18.18 5.74 0.59
C VAL A 4 -16.68 5.49 0.47
N CYS A 5 -16.13 4.65 1.32
CA CYS A 5 -14.72 4.25 1.28
C CYS A 5 -14.36 3.55 -0.05
N SER A 6 -15.23 2.66 -0.56
CA SER A 6 -15.01 1.98 -1.84
C SER A 6 -15.04 2.93 -3.05
N LYS A 7 -15.93 3.92 -3.06
CA LYS A 7 -15.97 4.93 -4.15
C LYS A 7 -14.75 5.84 -4.10
N CYS A 8 -14.39 6.33 -2.91
CA CYS A 8 -13.19 7.14 -2.72
C CYS A 8 -11.93 6.37 -3.16
N HIS A 9 -11.79 5.12 -2.74
CA HIS A 9 -10.65 4.28 -3.13
C HIS A 9 -10.50 4.16 -4.65
N LYS A 10 -11.60 3.93 -5.39
CA LYS A 10 -11.58 3.85 -6.87
C LYS A 10 -11.12 5.16 -7.50
N ILE A 11 -11.57 6.31 -6.99
CA ILE A 11 -11.16 7.62 -7.48
C ILE A 11 -9.65 7.81 -7.26
N TYR A 12 -9.13 7.46 -6.09
CA TYR A 12 -7.69 7.54 -5.80
C TYR A 12 -6.86 6.62 -6.70
N VAL A 13 -7.34 5.40 -6.98
CA VAL A 13 -6.67 4.46 -7.91
C VAL A 13 -6.59 5.06 -9.32
N ILE A 14 -7.69 5.58 -9.84
CA ILE A 14 -7.74 6.17 -11.19
C ILE A 14 -6.85 7.42 -11.25
N SER A 15 -6.96 8.31 -10.26
CA SER A 15 -6.16 9.53 -10.19
C SER A 15 -4.66 9.24 -10.12
N SER A 16 -4.27 8.24 -9.32
CA SER A 16 -2.86 7.83 -9.20
C SER A 16 -2.33 7.25 -10.50
N GLY A 17 -3.15 6.48 -11.23
CA GLY A 17 -2.79 5.96 -12.56
C GLY A 17 -2.52 7.07 -13.55
N ILE A 18 -3.49 7.98 -13.73
CA ILE A 18 -3.37 9.11 -14.65
C ILE A 18 -2.15 9.98 -14.30
N LEU A 19 -1.94 10.28 -13.02
CA LEU A 19 -0.81 11.09 -12.56
C LEU A 19 0.54 10.40 -12.82
N SER A 20 0.61 9.09 -12.57
CA SER A 20 1.81 8.30 -12.83
C SER A 20 2.16 8.28 -14.32
N ASP A 21 1.17 8.06 -15.18
CA ASP A 21 1.38 7.98 -16.63
C ASP A 21 1.76 9.36 -17.19
N TRP A 22 1.11 10.42 -16.71
CA TRP A 22 1.47 11.79 -17.09
C TRP A 22 2.92 12.16 -16.73
N ILE A 23 3.40 11.78 -15.51
CA ILE A 23 4.79 12.02 -15.09
C ILE A 23 5.79 11.28 -16.00
N ILE A 24 5.44 10.05 -16.41
CA ILE A 24 6.28 9.24 -17.29
C ILE A 24 6.29 9.82 -18.72
N GLU A 25 5.14 10.23 -19.26
CA GLU A 25 5.02 10.84 -20.60
C GLU A 25 5.80 12.14 -20.69
N GLN A 26 5.72 13.00 -19.68
CA GLN A 26 6.47 14.25 -19.62
C GLN A 26 7.98 14.04 -19.38
N LYS A 27 8.43 12.78 -19.20
CA LYS A 27 9.85 12.45 -18.91
C LYS A 27 10.43 13.20 -17.71
N LEU A 28 9.57 13.59 -16.76
CA LEU A 28 10.00 14.29 -15.55
C LEU A 28 10.81 13.36 -14.64
N LEU A 29 10.43 12.10 -14.58
CA LEU A 29 11.13 11.05 -13.83
C LEU A 29 11.25 9.78 -14.68
N SER A 30 12.27 8.96 -14.38
CA SER A 30 12.36 7.62 -14.97
C SER A 30 11.21 6.75 -14.47
N THR A 31 10.77 5.79 -15.27
CA THR A 31 9.69 4.84 -14.91
C THR A 31 9.96 4.19 -13.54
N THR A 32 11.21 3.78 -13.27
CA THR A 32 11.61 3.20 -11.99
C THR A 32 11.40 4.19 -10.83
N ASN A 33 11.81 5.44 -10.99
CA ASN A 33 11.69 6.44 -9.94
C ASN A 33 10.24 6.83 -9.68
N THR A 34 9.42 6.93 -10.74
CA THR A 34 7.99 7.17 -10.62
C THR A 34 7.32 6.04 -9.83
N ARG A 35 7.59 4.78 -10.17
CA ARG A 35 7.03 3.62 -9.45
C ARG A 35 7.48 3.60 -7.98
N LYS A 36 8.75 3.91 -7.70
CA LYS A 36 9.28 4.02 -6.34
C LYS A 36 8.58 5.12 -5.55
N LEU A 37 8.39 6.29 -6.13
CA LEU A 37 7.73 7.42 -5.48
C LEU A 37 6.29 7.06 -5.09
N PHE A 38 5.50 6.53 -6.02
CA PHE A 38 4.11 6.15 -5.75
C PHE A 38 4.00 5.06 -4.69
N GLN A 39 4.88 4.06 -4.73
CA GLN A 39 4.90 3.00 -3.72
C GLN A 39 5.34 3.53 -2.34
N THR A 40 6.28 4.46 -2.29
CA THR A 40 6.70 5.09 -1.05
C THR A 40 5.55 5.85 -0.39
N VAL A 41 4.82 6.64 -1.17
CA VAL A 41 3.62 7.36 -0.68
C VAL A 41 2.56 6.38 -0.20
N ALA A 42 2.34 5.29 -0.96
CA ALA A 42 1.36 4.25 -0.63
C ALA A 42 1.69 3.47 0.65
N CYS A 43 2.95 3.40 1.05
CA CYS A 43 3.36 2.71 2.28
C CYS A 43 3.57 3.67 3.45
N LEU A 44 4.34 4.76 3.27
CA LEU A 44 4.64 5.69 4.37
C LEU A 44 3.43 6.53 4.77
N GLY A 45 2.52 6.85 3.83
CA GLY A 45 1.30 7.56 4.15
C GLY A 45 0.42 6.81 5.14
N PRO A 46 -0.03 5.58 4.82
CA PRO A 46 -0.75 4.74 5.77
C PRO A 46 0.02 4.44 7.05
N ALA A 47 1.35 4.23 6.98
CA ALA A 47 2.18 4.03 8.18
C ALA A 47 2.06 5.20 9.16
N PHE A 48 2.16 6.42 8.65
CA PHE A 48 2.01 7.64 9.45
C PHE A 48 0.59 7.76 10.03
N CYS A 49 -0.44 7.48 9.23
CA CYS A 49 -1.83 7.48 9.71
C CYS A 49 -2.06 6.46 10.82
N MET A 50 -1.50 5.25 10.69
CA MET A 50 -1.60 4.20 11.71
C MET A 50 -0.88 4.58 13.00
N HIS A 51 0.32 5.18 12.89
CA HIS A 51 1.05 5.68 14.04
C HIS A 51 0.26 6.78 14.79
N LEU A 52 -0.31 7.74 14.07
CA LEU A 52 -1.19 8.74 14.68
C LEU A 52 -2.41 8.10 15.35
N LEU A 53 -3.01 7.09 14.71
CA LEU A 53 -4.16 6.39 15.25
C LEU A 53 -3.85 5.65 16.56
N ALA A 54 -2.62 5.16 16.71
CA ALA A 54 -2.15 4.55 17.95
C ALA A 54 -2.09 5.53 19.12
N GLN A 55 -1.92 6.83 18.84
CA GLN A 55 -1.77 7.89 19.85
C GLN A 55 -3.07 8.62 20.20
N VAL A 56 -4.14 8.47 19.42
CA VAL A 56 -5.42 9.21 19.57
C VAL A 56 -6.56 8.25 19.90
N PRO A 57 -6.65 7.72 21.13
CA PRO A 57 -7.65 6.70 21.46
C PRO A 57 -9.09 7.21 21.63
N ASP A 58 -9.32 8.51 21.88
CA ASP A 58 -10.59 8.98 22.46
C ASP A 58 -11.56 9.67 21.50
N LYS A 59 -11.23 9.84 20.22
CA LYS A 59 -12.09 10.55 19.26
C LYS A 59 -12.42 9.70 18.04
N PRO A 60 -13.60 9.07 18.00
CA PRO A 60 -13.99 8.18 16.91
C PRO A 60 -14.01 8.87 15.54
N GLU A 61 -14.34 10.15 15.48
CA GLU A 61 -14.36 10.90 14.22
C GLU A 61 -12.94 11.03 13.59
N GLN A 62 -11.94 11.27 14.43
CA GLN A 62 -10.54 11.34 13.98
C GLN A 62 -10.02 9.98 13.51
N ALA A 63 -10.39 8.92 14.22
CA ALA A 63 -10.05 7.56 13.82
C ALA A 63 -10.63 7.22 12.44
N ILE A 64 -11.88 7.55 12.20
CA ILE A 64 -12.56 7.34 10.92
C ILE A 64 -11.85 8.14 9.80
N ALA A 65 -11.49 9.40 10.05
CA ALA A 65 -10.80 10.25 9.09
C ALA A 65 -9.42 9.69 8.75
N LEU A 66 -8.63 9.27 9.74
CA LEU A 66 -7.31 8.67 9.55
C LEU A 66 -7.37 7.34 8.79
N PHE A 67 -8.34 6.47 9.09
CA PHE A 67 -8.57 5.23 8.32
C PHE A 67 -8.93 5.51 6.86
N THR A 68 -9.78 6.50 6.62
CA THR A 68 -10.19 6.88 5.26
C THR A 68 -9.00 7.44 4.49
N LEU A 69 -8.18 8.26 5.12
CA LEU A 69 -6.96 8.84 4.54
C LEU A 69 -5.93 7.73 4.25
N ALA A 70 -5.70 6.83 5.20
CA ALA A 70 -4.79 5.70 5.03
C ALA A 70 -5.21 4.81 3.84
N GLY A 71 -6.51 4.49 3.73
CA GLY A 71 -7.06 3.74 2.61
C GLY A 71 -6.91 4.46 1.26
N GLY A 72 -7.10 5.78 1.24
CA GLY A 72 -6.88 6.61 0.06
C GLY A 72 -5.41 6.63 -0.38
N LEU A 73 -4.50 6.84 0.56
CA LEU A 73 -3.06 6.82 0.28
C LEU A 73 -2.57 5.42 -0.15
N GLY A 74 -3.09 4.36 0.46
CA GLY A 74 -2.80 2.98 0.06
C GLY A 74 -3.18 2.67 -1.40
N ALA A 75 -4.17 3.38 -1.97
CA ALA A 75 -4.58 3.21 -3.36
C ALA A 75 -3.48 3.57 -4.38
N PHE A 76 -2.51 4.42 -4.00
CA PHE A 76 -1.35 4.74 -4.83
C PHE A 76 -0.45 3.53 -5.11
N SER A 77 -0.56 2.46 -4.33
CA SER A 77 0.15 1.19 -4.57
C SER A 77 -0.19 0.57 -5.92
N SER A 78 -1.38 0.83 -6.47
CA SER A 78 -1.76 0.35 -7.81
C SER A 78 -0.83 0.89 -8.90
N SER A 79 -0.42 2.15 -8.81
CA SER A 79 0.52 2.78 -9.75
C SER A 79 1.98 2.47 -9.45
N GLY A 80 2.31 2.14 -8.19
CA GLY A 80 3.66 1.72 -7.79
C GLY A 80 3.91 0.24 -8.09
N HIS A 81 3.35 -0.63 -7.27
CA HIS A 81 3.61 -2.06 -7.31
C HIS A 81 2.90 -2.78 -8.46
N ALA A 82 1.59 -2.60 -8.64
CA ALA A 82 0.83 -3.37 -9.62
C ALA A 82 1.24 -3.05 -11.06
N SER A 83 1.39 -1.76 -11.40
CA SER A 83 1.88 -1.36 -12.73
C SER A 83 3.36 -1.72 -12.91
N GLY A 84 4.17 -1.65 -11.86
CA GLY A 84 5.57 -2.08 -11.88
C GLY A 84 5.74 -3.55 -12.26
N THR A 85 4.84 -4.43 -11.82
CA THR A 85 4.83 -5.85 -12.20
C THR A 85 4.57 -6.04 -13.70
N GLN A 86 3.69 -5.23 -14.29
CA GLN A 86 3.41 -5.24 -15.73
C GLN A 86 4.62 -4.74 -16.56
N ASP A 87 5.34 -3.76 -16.02
CA ASP A 87 6.54 -3.21 -16.68
C ASP A 87 7.69 -4.23 -16.73
N LEU A 88 7.79 -5.12 -15.72
CA LEU A 88 8.88 -6.12 -15.62
C LEU A 88 8.73 -7.27 -16.61
N ALA A 89 7.53 -7.78 -16.83
CA ALA A 89 7.32 -9.01 -17.59
C ALA A 89 5.96 -9.04 -18.30
N ARG A 90 5.86 -8.40 -19.45
CA ARG A 90 4.63 -8.36 -20.26
C ARG A 90 4.06 -9.74 -20.58
N LYS A 91 4.92 -10.69 -20.96
CA LYS A 91 4.50 -12.04 -21.37
C LYS A 91 4.05 -12.92 -20.21
N TYR A 92 4.60 -12.72 -19.01
CA TYR A 92 4.36 -13.55 -17.82
C TYR A 92 3.63 -12.79 -16.70
N THR A 93 3.07 -11.63 -16.99
CA THR A 93 2.36 -10.77 -16.01
C THR A 93 1.32 -11.54 -15.22
N GLY A 94 0.52 -12.39 -15.88
CA GLY A 94 -0.51 -13.19 -15.22
C GLY A 94 0.06 -14.20 -14.22
N LEU A 95 1.17 -14.85 -14.56
CA LEU A 95 1.82 -15.82 -13.68
C LEU A 95 2.41 -15.14 -12.44
N ILE A 96 3.12 -14.02 -12.65
CA ILE A 96 3.72 -13.26 -11.55
C ILE A 96 2.63 -12.68 -10.65
N TYR A 97 1.58 -12.12 -11.25
CA TYR A 97 0.45 -11.57 -10.49
C TYR A 97 -0.30 -12.65 -9.71
N GLY A 98 -0.50 -13.83 -10.29
CA GLY A 98 -1.11 -14.98 -9.61
C GLY A 98 -0.28 -15.45 -8.41
N ALA A 99 1.03 -15.60 -8.59
CA ALA A 99 1.94 -15.99 -7.52
C ALA A 99 1.99 -14.97 -6.37
N THR A 100 2.12 -13.68 -6.70
CA THR A 100 2.12 -12.60 -5.70
C THR A 100 0.78 -12.49 -4.98
N SER A 101 -0.35 -12.68 -5.68
CA SER A 101 -1.67 -12.67 -5.07
C SER A 101 -1.86 -13.84 -4.10
N ALA A 102 -1.39 -15.04 -4.45
CA ALA A 102 -1.44 -16.20 -3.54
C ALA A 102 -0.64 -15.95 -2.26
N LEU A 103 0.59 -15.42 -2.38
CA LEU A 103 1.41 -15.05 -1.22
C LEU A 103 0.75 -13.94 -0.38
N SER A 104 0.08 -12.97 -1.02
CA SER A 104 -0.64 -11.90 -0.33
C SER A 104 -1.81 -12.43 0.48
N VAL A 105 -2.56 -13.41 -0.02
CA VAL A 105 -3.65 -14.05 0.72
C VAL A 105 -3.12 -14.77 1.95
N LEU A 106 -2.03 -15.53 1.83
CA LEU A 106 -1.39 -16.20 2.96
C LEU A 106 -0.91 -15.20 4.01
N ALA A 107 -0.24 -14.13 3.59
CA ALA A 107 0.20 -13.07 4.49
C ALA A 107 -0.98 -12.35 5.16
N GLY A 108 -2.06 -12.10 4.43
CA GLY A 108 -3.30 -11.51 4.96
C GLY A 108 -3.95 -12.38 6.02
N THR A 109 -4.02 -13.70 5.80
CA THR A 109 -4.55 -14.65 6.78
C THR A 109 -3.69 -14.68 8.05
N ALA A 110 -2.37 -14.73 7.90
CA ALA A 110 -1.43 -14.69 9.02
C ALA A 110 -1.55 -13.37 9.81
N SER A 111 -1.69 -12.24 9.10
CA SER A 111 -1.89 -10.92 9.71
C SER A 111 -3.18 -10.86 10.53
N THR A 112 -4.29 -11.38 10.00
CA THR A 112 -5.57 -11.40 10.70
C THR A 112 -5.49 -12.25 11.97
N TYR A 113 -4.85 -13.43 11.90
CA TYR A 113 -4.63 -14.29 13.05
C TYR A 113 -3.78 -13.59 14.12
N THR A 114 -2.66 -12.98 13.71
CA THR A 114 -1.76 -12.26 14.61
C THR A 114 -2.47 -11.08 15.29
N THR A 115 -3.30 -10.35 14.55
CA THR A 115 -4.09 -9.24 15.07
C THR A 115 -5.08 -9.71 16.15
N GLY A 116 -5.82 -10.80 15.89
CA GLY A 116 -6.74 -11.39 16.87
C GLY A 116 -6.01 -11.86 18.12
N TYR A 117 -4.92 -12.58 17.96
CA TYR A 117 -4.11 -13.09 19.08
C TYR A 117 -3.52 -11.97 19.94
N LEU A 118 -2.98 -10.91 19.32
CA LEU A 118 -2.47 -9.76 20.06
C LEU A 118 -3.58 -9.02 20.80
N LEU A 119 -4.76 -8.88 20.18
CA LEU A 119 -5.89 -8.23 20.83
C LEU A 119 -6.39 -9.01 22.04
N ASP A 120 -6.43 -10.33 21.96
CA ASP A 120 -6.85 -11.21 23.07
C ASP A 120 -5.89 -11.12 24.27
N ILE A 121 -4.59 -10.98 24.04
CA ILE A 121 -3.58 -10.91 25.10
C ILE A 121 -3.46 -9.50 25.69
N THR A 122 -3.44 -8.48 24.82
CA THR A 122 -3.11 -7.11 25.24
C THR A 122 -4.33 -6.25 25.54
N GLY A 123 -5.47 -6.55 24.90
CA GLY A 123 -6.69 -5.74 24.99
C GLY A 123 -6.55 -4.34 24.37
N GLN A 124 -5.43 -4.05 23.69
CA GLN A 124 -5.09 -2.71 23.23
C GLN A 124 -4.93 -2.67 21.70
N PHE A 125 -5.76 -1.89 21.03
CA PHE A 125 -5.65 -1.65 19.58
C PHE A 125 -4.40 -0.85 19.20
N SER A 126 -3.87 -0.04 20.12
CA SER A 126 -2.68 0.79 19.87
C SER A 126 -1.48 -0.01 19.41
N ILE A 127 -1.23 -1.17 20.02
CA ILE A 127 -0.11 -2.07 19.66
C ILE A 127 -0.27 -2.61 18.24
N ILE A 128 -1.51 -2.89 17.83
CA ILE A 128 -1.81 -3.39 16.48
C ILE A 128 -1.53 -2.32 15.43
N PHE A 129 -1.89 -1.07 15.71
CA PHE A 129 -1.63 0.05 14.82
C PHE A 129 -0.13 0.35 14.69
N GLU A 130 0.62 0.30 15.78
CA GLU A 130 2.08 0.46 15.78
C GLU A 130 2.76 -0.67 15.00
N LEU A 131 2.34 -1.92 15.20
CA LEU A 131 2.86 -3.05 14.43
C LEU A 131 2.57 -2.89 12.94
N SER A 132 1.37 -2.45 12.58
CA SER A 132 0.99 -2.19 11.19
C SER A 132 1.86 -1.08 10.59
N ALA A 133 2.10 0.01 11.31
CA ALA A 133 2.97 1.10 10.88
C ALA A 133 4.41 0.61 10.64
N ALA A 134 4.93 -0.24 11.51
CA ALA A 134 6.26 -0.84 11.36
C ALA A 134 6.35 -1.72 10.11
N VAL A 135 5.36 -2.56 9.85
CA VAL A 135 5.30 -3.43 8.66
C VAL A 135 5.23 -2.59 7.36
N TYR A 136 4.41 -1.55 7.33
CA TYR A 136 4.33 -0.64 6.19
C TYR A 136 5.67 0.07 5.93
N THR A 137 6.33 0.54 6.97
CA THR A 137 7.64 1.21 6.87
C THR A 137 8.71 0.25 6.35
N PHE A 138 8.75 -0.97 6.89
CA PHE A 138 9.66 -2.01 6.42
C PHE A 138 9.42 -2.36 4.94
N GLY A 139 8.15 -2.51 4.54
CA GLY A 139 7.77 -2.75 3.14
C GLY A 139 8.21 -1.63 2.20
N ALA A 140 8.09 -0.36 2.63
CA ALA A 140 8.56 0.79 1.86
C ALA A 140 10.08 0.75 1.64
N LEU A 141 10.85 0.50 2.70
CA LEU A 141 12.30 0.42 2.65
C LEU A 141 12.76 -0.74 1.75
N PHE A 142 12.16 -1.90 1.93
CA PHE A 142 12.49 -3.09 1.13
C PHE A 142 12.23 -2.84 -0.37
N PHE A 143 11.09 -2.23 -0.71
CA PHE A 143 10.75 -1.90 -2.09
C PHE A 143 11.71 -0.87 -2.68
N LEU A 144 12.05 0.19 -1.93
CA LEU A 144 12.97 1.24 -2.38
C LEU A 144 14.36 0.68 -2.71
N LEU A 145 14.84 -0.25 -1.91
CA LEU A 145 16.17 -0.82 -2.07
C LEU A 145 16.24 -1.82 -3.24
N ASN A 146 15.20 -2.64 -3.41
CA ASN A 146 15.25 -3.80 -4.31
C ASN A 146 14.56 -3.57 -5.66
N PHE A 147 13.61 -2.63 -5.77
CA PHE A 147 12.85 -2.48 -7.00
C PHE A 147 13.63 -1.74 -8.07
N GLN A 148 13.74 -2.37 -9.27
CA GLN A 148 14.22 -1.75 -10.50
C GLN A 148 13.26 -2.14 -11.63
N SER A 149 12.69 -1.15 -12.32
CA SER A 149 11.82 -1.36 -13.50
C SER A 149 12.68 -1.56 -14.74
N ARG A 150 13.47 -2.65 -14.79
CA ARG A 150 14.14 -3.13 -15.99
C ARG A 150 13.39 -4.34 -16.53
N ARG A 151 13.13 -4.36 -17.83
CA ARG A 151 12.58 -5.55 -18.47
C ARG A 151 13.55 -6.71 -18.29
N ILE A 152 13.12 -7.77 -17.62
CA ILE A 152 13.92 -8.96 -17.34
C ILE A 152 13.60 -10.05 -18.37
N PHE A 153 12.39 -10.03 -18.93
CA PHE A 153 11.92 -10.99 -19.93
C PHE A 153 11.27 -10.23 -21.10
N ASP A 154 11.74 -10.50 -22.30
CA ASP A 154 11.11 -10.08 -23.57
C ASP A 154 10.05 -11.08 -24.03
#